data_96d3a1992520683c3cdb1d832531cba2
#
_entry.id   96d3a1992520683c3cdb1d832531cba2
#
_cell.length_a   1.000
_cell.length_b   1.000
_cell.length_c   1.000
_cell.angle_alpha   90.00
_cell.angle_beta   90.00
_cell.angle_gamma   90.00
#
_symmetry.space_group_name_H-M   'P 1'
#
loop_
_entity.id
_entity.type
_entity.pdbx_description
1 polymer ?
#
loop_
_entity_poly.entity_id
_entity_poly.type
_entity_poly.pdbx_seq_one_letter_code
_entity_poly.pdbx_strand_id
1 'polypeptide(L)'
;MIRIFDTNNSKQWDEVVKSFSNYDVYYLSGYVKSFQIHGDGNPQLLFYENNGLRAIYVYMKRETFISGIYDSITPYGYGGVLFEGDISTEKLNAFWNDYVQKMNEENIIDNFVRYHPMIFNAIPMKEISNVIDLGKTIAMDLSSPEIIWENIHSKNRNMIRKAEKNGIEIHHGKGLDLLDKFIVIYNATMDKDNADKYYYFSQSFYKSIHNDLYDNYEIFYAVYENKIIAMSIMIFANDRMNYHLSGSDIEYRNLAPSNLLLYKAALWGYEQGFKTTDKM
;
A
#
# COMPACT_ATOMS: atom_id res chain seq x y z
N MET A 1 -22.60 -14.98 7.28
CA MET A 1 -22.50 -14.27 8.59
C MET A 1 -21.31 -13.33 8.54
N ILE A 2 -21.45 -12.06 8.95
CA ILE A 2 -20.38 -11.06 9.04
C ILE A 2 -19.76 -11.07 10.43
N ARG A 3 -18.41 -11.01 10.50
CA ARG A 3 -17.64 -10.74 11.71
C ARG A 3 -16.78 -9.52 11.49
N ILE A 4 -16.63 -8.66 12.50
CA ILE A 4 -15.76 -7.47 12.47
C ILE A 4 -14.61 -7.70 13.46
N PHE A 5 -13.40 -7.40 13.01
CA PHE A 5 -12.19 -7.38 13.83
C PHE A 5 -11.63 -5.97 13.90
N ASP A 6 -11.01 -5.63 15.00
CA ASP A 6 -10.25 -4.41 15.21
C ASP A 6 -8.76 -4.70 15.44
N THR A 7 -7.95 -3.68 15.56
CA THR A 7 -6.50 -3.80 15.74
C THR A 7 -6.08 -4.34 17.13
N ASN A 8 -7.00 -4.46 18.10
CA ASN A 8 -6.71 -5.13 19.37
C ASN A 8 -6.57 -6.64 19.17
N ASN A 9 -7.14 -7.17 18.10
CA ASN A 9 -7.09 -8.57 17.70
C ASN A 9 -6.20 -8.78 16.45
N SER A 10 -5.08 -8.06 16.35
CA SER A 10 -4.17 -8.06 15.19
C SER A 10 -3.77 -9.47 14.71
N LYS A 11 -3.54 -10.41 15.64
CA LYS A 11 -3.18 -11.78 15.28
C LYS A 11 -4.32 -12.49 14.53
N GLN A 12 -5.54 -12.42 15.05
CA GLN A 12 -6.72 -13.02 14.39
C GLN A 12 -7.04 -12.31 13.06
N TRP A 13 -6.89 -10.98 13.04
CA TRP A 13 -6.99 -10.19 11.82
C TRP A 13 -6.07 -10.72 10.73
N ASP A 14 -4.77 -10.82 11.03
CA ASP A 14 -3.77 -11.24 10.06
C ASP A 14 -3.92 -12.72 9.67
N GLU A 15 -4.37 -13.60 10.58
CA GLU A 15 -4.73 -14.98 10.25
C GLU A 15 -5.87 -15.04 9.23
N VAL A 16 -6.91 -14.23 9.41
CA VAL A 16 -8.01 -14.14 8.45
C VAL A 16 -7.52 -13.59 7.11
N VAL A 17 -6.78 -12.49 7.09
CA VAL A 17 -6.24 -11.90 5.85
C VAL A 17 -5.36 -12.89 5.10
N LYS A 18 -4.41 -13.53 5.79
CA LYS A 18 -3.47 -14.49 5.20
C LYS A 18 -4.12 -15.80 4.76
N SER A 19 -5.37 -16.05 5.17
CA SER A 19 -6.16 -17.19 4.66
C SER A 19 -6.73 -16.95 3.25
N PHE A 20 -6.63 -15.73 2.72
CA PHE A 20 -7.00 -15.39 1.35
C PHE A 20 -5.76 -15.44 0.45
N SER A 21 -5.88 -16.07 -0.71
CA SER A 21 -4.74 -16.29 -1.61
C SER A 21 -4.20 -15.01 -2.25
N ASN A 22 -5.04 -13.99 -2.40
CA ASN A 22 -4.74 -12.79 -3.19
C ASN A 22 -4.71 -11.50 -2.33
N TYR A 23 -4.30 -11.58 -1.05
CA TYR A 23 -4.14 -10.40 -0.21
C TYR A 23 -2.88 -9.62 -0.57
N ASP A 24 -2.81 -8.36 -0.13
CA ASP A 24 -1.62 -7.50 -0.18
C ASP A 24 -1.40 -6.82 1.18
N VAL A 25 -0.30 -6.14 1.34
CA VAL A 25 0.13 -5.45 2.57
C VAL A 25 -0.92 -4.49 3.13
N TYR A 26 -1.71 -3.85 2.26
CA TYR A 26 -2.79 -2.92 2.62
C TYR A 26 -3.89 -3.54 3.48
N TYR A 27 -3.99 -4.87 3.51
CA TYR A 27 -4.97 -5.62 4.32
C TYR A 27 -4.43 -6.03 5.69
N LEU A 28 -3.12 -5.93 5.92
CA LEU A 28 -2.50 -6.36 7.18
C LEU A 28 -2.77 -5.36 8.31
N SER A 29 -2.95 -5.89 9.52
CA SER A 29 -3.24 -5.10 10.72
C SER A 29 -2.15 -4.07 11.04
N GLY A 30 -0.88 -4.41 10.83
CA GLY A 30 0.24 -3.51 11.04
C GLY A 30 0.22 -2.30 10.11
N TYR A 31 -0.25 -2.48 8.86
CA TYR A 31 -0.40 -1.36 7.92
C TYR A 31 -1.45 -0.35 8.40
N VAL A 32 -2.65 -0.82 8.72
CA VAL A 32 -3.74 0.07 9.13
C VAL A 32 -3.52 0.72 10.50
N LYS A 33 -2.74 0.10 11.40
CA LYS A 33 -2.34 0.70 12.66
C LYS A 33 -1.52 1.97 12.47
N SER A 34 -0.59 2.00 11.50
CA SER A 34 0.19 3.21 11.24
C SER A 34 -0.71 4.36 10.79
N PHE A 35 -1.73 4.10 9.98
CA PHE A 35 -2.71 5.10 9.55
C PHE A 35 -3.73 5.46 10.64
N GLN A 36 -4.04 4.55 11.57
CA GLN A 36 -4.79 4.90 12.78
C GLN A 36 -4.01 5.91 13.63
N ILE A 37 -2.70 5.72 13.80
CA ILE A 37 -1.81 6.67 14.50
C ILE A 37 -1.75 8.01 13.77
N HIS A 38 -1.84 8.00 12.44
CA HIS A 38 -1.89 9.21 11.63
C HIS A 38 -3.19 10.00 11.79
N GLY A 39 -4.28 9.32 12.17
CA GLY A 39 -5.58 9.95 12.40
C GLY A 39 -6.62 9.66 11.32
N ASP A 40 -6.38 8.67 10.46
CA ASP A 40 -7.28 8.31 9.35
C ASP A 40 -8.59 7.62 9.81
N GLY A 41 -8.75 7.36 11.09
CA GLY A 41 -9.92 6.71 11.69
C GLY A 41 -9.59 5.41 12.41
N ASN A 42 -10.62 4.66 12.73
CA ASN A 42 -10.52 3.38 13.43
C ASN A 42 -10.55 2.23 12.42
N PRO A 43 -9.45 1.45 12.27
CA PRO A 43 -9.41 0.36 11.30
C PRO A 43 -10.31 -0.80 11.72
N GLN A 44 -11.01 -1.34 10.75
CA GLN A 44 -11.84 -2.52 10.88
C GLN A 44 -11.63 -3.48 9.72
N LEU A 45 -11.62 -4.78 10.03
CA LEU A 45 -11.66 -5.87 9.07
C LEU A 45 -13.04 -6.52 9.14
N LEU A 46 -13.81 -6.40 8.07
CA LEU A 46 -15.01 -7.20 7.85
C LEU A 46 -14.60 -8.53 7.25
N PHE A 47 -15.03 -9.62 7.86
CA PHE A 47 -14.97 -10.97 7.29
C PHE A 47 -16.37 -11.51 7.09
N TYR A 48 -16.64 -11.93 5.89
CA TYR A 48 -17.90 -12.58 5.49
C TYR A 48 -17.66 -14.02 5.05
N GLU A 49 -18.54 -14.91 5.47
CA GLU A 49 -18.56 -16.28 5.01
C GLU A 49 -20.01 -16.79 4.97
N ASN A 50 -20.46 -17.20 3.79
CA ASN A 50 -21.81 -17.76 3.58
C ASN A 50 -21.87 -18.56 2.28
N ASN A 51 -22.44 -19.76 2.33
CA ASN A 51 -22.78 -20.62 1.18
C ASN A 51 -21.66 -20.76 0.13
N GLY A 52 -20.39 -20.92 0.60
CA GLY A 52 -19.23 -21.11 -0.28
C GLY A 52 -18.65 -19.82 -0.89
N LEU A 53 -19.16 -18.63 -0.52
CA LEU A 53 -18.52 -17.35 -0.74
C LEU A 53 -17.85 -16.89 0.54
N ARG A 54 -16.58 -16.45 0.43
CA ARG A 54 -15.85 -15.74 1.48
C ARG A 54 -15.47 -14.36 0.99
N ALA A 55 -15.48 -13.37 1.88
CA ALA A 55 -15.00 -12.04 1.55
C ALA A 55 -14.29 -11.38 2.76
N ILE A 56 -13.30 -10.54 2.47
CA ILE A 56 -12.72 -9.61 3.45
C ILE A 56 -12.76 -8.19 2.88
N TYR A 57 -12.96 -7.24 3.79
CA TYR A 57 -12.88 -5.83 3.49
C TYR A 57 -12.25 -5.07 4.65
N VAL A 58 -11.15 -4.36 4.38
CA VAL A 58 -10.45 -3.51 5.34
C VAL A 58 -10.82 -2.06 5.08
N TYR A 59 -11.24 -1.37 6.14
CA TYR A 59 -11.64 0.03 6.06
C TYR A 59 -11.30 0.80 7.35
N MET A 60 -11.21 2.11 7.21
CA MET A 60 -11.05 3.07 8.32
C MET A 60 -12.43 3.67 8.60
N LYS A 61 -13.00 3.37 9.78
CA LYS A 61 -14.25 3.97 10.26
C LYS A 61 -13.96 5.33 10.85
N ARG A 62 -14.59 6.39 10.32
CA ARG A 62 -14.37 7.77 10.75
C ARG A 62 -15.67 8.38 11.25
N GLU A 63 -15.60 9.13 12.34
CA GLU A 63 -16.74 9.91 12.79
C GLU A 63 -16.92 11.13 11.88
N THR A 64 -18.17 11.37 11.45
CA THR A 64 -18.50 12.54 10.64
C THR A 64 -18.69 13.77 11.56
N PHE A 65 -19.05 14.93 10.98
CA PHE A 65 -19.42 16.11 11.77
C PHE A 65 -20.72 15.92 12.58
N ILE A 66 -21.48 14.84 12.35
CA ILE A 66 -22.65 14.45 13.10
C ILE A 66 -22.26 13.34 14.06
N SER A 67 -22.31 13.60 15.36
CA SER A 67 -21.95 12.62 16.39
C SER A 67 -22.73 11.34 16.28
N GLY A 68 -22.03 10.19 16.35
CA GLY A 68 -22.61 8.87 16.22
C GLY A 68 -22.94 8.43 14.80
N ILE A 69 -22.64 9.26 13.79
CA ILE A 69 -22.72 8.93 12.36
C ILE A 69 -21.32 8.83 11.80
N TYR A 70 -21.06 7.80 11.02
CA TYR A 70 -19.74 7.47 10.50
C TYR A 70 -19.74 7.40 8.97
N ASP A 71 -18.57 7.64 8.40
CA ASP A 71 -18.22 7.18 7.05
C ASP A 71 -17.13 6.11 7.12
N SER A 72 -16.80 5.55 5.99
CA SER A 72 -15.67 4.62 5.87
C SER A 72 -14.87 4.88 4.59
N ILE A 73 -13.56 4.72 4.70
CA ILE A 73 -12.66 4.78 3.54
C ILE A 73 -11.71 3.60 3.58
N THR A 74 -11.20 3.19 2.42
CA THR A 74 -10.01 2.33 2.40
C THR A 74 -8.82 3.08 2.99
N PRO A 75 -7.89 2.39 3.67
CA PRO A 75 -6.61 2.98 4.08
C PRO A 75 -5.90 3.66 2.90
N TYR A 76 -4.96 4.54 3.19
CA TYR A 76 -4.09 5.12 2.15
C TYR A 76 -3.51 4.04 1.23
N GLY A 77 -3.36 4.31 -0.07
CA GLY A 77 -2.98 3.32 -1.06
C GLY A 77 -4.20 2.63 -1.66
N TYR A 78 -4.29 1.33 -1.51
CA TYR A 78 -5.32 0.50 -2.14
C TYR A 78 -6.03 -0.40 -1.14
N GLY A 79 -7.17 -0.95 -1.55
CA GLY A 79 -7.96 -1.88 -0.76
C GLY A 79 -9.15 -2.42 -1.53
N GLY A 80 -10.32 -2.42 -0.90
CA GLY A 80 -11.56 -2.95 -1.45
C GLY A 80 -11.83 -4.38 -1.02
N VAL A 81 -12.95 -4.93 -1.44
CA VAL A 81 -13.36 -6.28 -1.05
C VAL A 81 -12.55 -7.33 -1.81
N LEU A 82 -12.00 -8.30 -1.10
CA LEU A 82 -11.46 -9.52 -1.70
C LEU A 82 -12.49 -10.63 -1.57
N PHE A 83 -12.77 -11.32 -2.66
CA PHE A 83 -13.66 -12.47 -2.69
C PHE A 83 -12.90 -13.76 -2.98
N GLU A 84 -13.36 -14.86 -2.37
CA GLU A 84 -12.94 -16.22 -2.69
C GLU A 84 -14.12 -17.18 -2.68
N GLY A 85 -14.01 -18.23 -3.48
CA GLY A 85 -15.06 -19.24 -3.65
C GLY A 85 -16.02 -18.93 -4.80
N ASP A 86 -17.31 -19.17 -4.60
CA ASP A 86 -18.31 -18.98 -5.65
C ASP A 86 -18.82 -17.53 -5.67
N ILE A 87 -18.36 -16.77 -6.65
CA ILE A 87 -18.70 -15.35 -6.88
C ILE A 87 -19.86 -15.16 -7.87
N SER A 88 -20.83 -16.10 -7.92
CA SER A 88 -22.03 -15.91 -8.73
C SER A 88 -22.81 -14.64 -8.34
N THR A 89 -23.53 -14.04 -9.28
CA THR A 89 -24.33 -12.82 -9.06
C THR A 89 -25.30 -12.95 -7.88
N GLU A 90 -25.90 -14.13 -7.70
CA GLU A 90 -26.78 -14.40 -6.57
C GLU A 90 -26.03 -14.24 -5.22
N LYS A 91 -24.84 -14.82 -5.11
CA LYS A 91 -24.04 -14.76 -3.88
C LYS A 91 -23.44 -13.38 -3.64
N LEU A 92 -23.03 -12.68 -4.70
CA LEU A 92 -22.61 -11.28 -4.60
C LEU A 92 -23.75 -10.38 -4.09
N ASN A 93 -24.98 -10.58 -4.58
CA ASN A 93 -26.14 -9.84 -4.09
C ASN A 93 -26.47 -10.19 -2.62
N ALA A 94 -26.34 -11.45 -2.23
CA ALA A 94 -26.52 -11.84 -0.82
C ALA A 94 -25.46 -11.19 0.08
N PHE A 95 -24.20 -11.20 -0.33
CA PHE A 95 -23.14 -10.48 0.36
C PHE A 95 -23.43 -8.98 0.48
N TRP A 96 -23.87 -8.35 -0.62
CA TRP A 96 -24.17 -6.92 -0.64
C TRP A 96 -25.31 -6.54 0.32
N ASN A 97 -26.36 -7.34 0.37
CA ASN A 97 -27.46 -7.11 1.30
C ASN A 97 -27.01 -7.23 2.76
N ASP A 98 -26.25 -8.27 3.09
CA ASP A 98 -25.68 -8.47 4.44
C ASP A 98 -24.71 -7.34 4.80
N TYR A 99 -23.88 -6.90 3.83
CA TYR A 99 -22.96 -5.79 3.98
C TYR A 99 -23.67 -4.46 4.28
N VAL A 100 -24.66 -4.09 3.45
CA VAL A 100 -25.43 -2.85 3.64
C VAL A 100 -26.16 -2.86 4.97
N GLN A 101 -26.78 -3.99 5.33
CA GLN A 101 -27.40 -4.14 6.64
C GLN A 101 -26.38 -3.88 7.77
N LYS A 102 -25.20 -4.51 7.68
CA LYS A 102 -24.15 -4.35 8.70
C LYS A 102 -23.63 -2.92 8.79
N MET A 103 -23.42 -2.23 7.68
CA MET A 103 -23.01 -0.83 7.66
C MET A 103 -24.06 0.08 8.33
N ASN A 104 -25.35 -0.17 8.08
CA ASN A 104 -26.44 0.56 8.72
C ASN A 104 -26.47 0.34 10.25
N GLU A 105 -26.27 -0.91 10.72
CA GLU A 105 -26.19 -1.25 12.15
C GLU A 105 -25.02 -0.51 12.84
N GLU A 106 -23.92 -0.25 12.11
CA GLU A 106 -22.73 0.48 12.58
C GLU A 106 -22.86 2.01 12.41
N ASN A 107 -24.01 2.51 11.91
CA ASN A 107 -24.26 3.91 11.55
C ASN A 107 -23.23 4.46 10.52
N ILE A 108 -22.74 3.61 9.62
CA ILE A 108 -21.87 4.01 8.51
C ILE A 108 -22.75 4.32 7.31
N ILE A 109 -22.78 5.60 6.90
CA ILE A 109 -23.70 6.11 5.87
C ILE A 109 -23.06 6.25 4.48
N ASP A 110 -21.73 6.24 4.41
CA ASP A 110 -21.00 6.37 3.16
C ASP A 110 -19.73 5.54 3.20
N ASN A 111 -19.28 5.12 2.00
CA ASN A 111 -18.10 4.30 1.86
C ASN A 111 -17.32 4.66 0.59
N PHE A 112 -16.13 5.25 0.75
CA PHE A 112 -15.22 5.50 -0.35
C PHE A 112 -14.17 4.40 -0.46
N VAL A 113 -14.19 3.66 -1.59
CA VAL A 113 -13.30 2.52 -1.84
C VAL A 113 -12.32 2.82 -2.95
N ARG A 114 -11.04 2.77 -2.64
CA ARG A 114 -9.97 2.77 -3.65
C ARG A 114 -9.54 1.34 -3.93
N TYR A 115 -10.08 0.77 -5.02
CA TYR A 115 -9.82 -0.62 -5.39
C TYR A 115 -8.37 -0.85 -5.79
N HIS A 116 -7.89 -2.08 -5.52
CA HIS A 116 -6.51 -2.49 -5.82
C HIS A 116 -6.36 -2.84 -7.30
N PRO A 117 -5.56 -2.09 -8.07
CA PRO A 117 -5.49 -2.25 -9.52
C PRO A 117 -4.87 -3.58 -9.96
N MET A 118 -3.93 -4.13 -9.17
CA MET A 118 -3.24 -5.38 -9.50
C MET A 118 -4.01 -6.65 -9.10
N ILE A 119 -4.97 -6.52 -8.19
CA ILE A 119 -5.83 -7.62 -7.74
C ILE A 119 -7.12 -7.69 -8.58
N PHE A 120 -7.46 -6.60 -9.28
CA PHE A 120 -8.69 -6.48 -10.08
C PHE A 120 -9.98 -6.68 -9.29
N ASN A 121 -9.95 -6.42 -7.99
CA ASN A 121 -11.08 -6.64 -7.08
C ASN A 121 -12.24 -5.66 -7.27
N ALA A 122 -12.10 -4.67 -8.13
CA ALA A 122 -13.20 -3.84 -8.60
C ALA A 122 -14.17 -4.59 -9.52
N ILE A 123 -13.71 -5.66 -10.23
CA ILE A 123 -14.51 -6.34 -11.25
C ILE A 123 -15.80 -6.93 -10.66
N PRO A 124 -15.77 -7.78 -9.62
CA PRO A 124 -17.01 -8.32 -9.04
C PRO A 124 -17.89 -7.22 -8.41
N MET A 125 -17.29 -6.12 -7.95
CA MET A 125 -18.04 -5.02 -7.34
C MET A 125 -18.84 -4.20 -8.35
N LYS A 126 -18.46 -4.19 -9.63
CA LYS A 126 -19.24 -3.52 -10.71
C LYS A 126 -20.64 -4.11 -10.88
N GLU A 127 -20.87 -5.35 -10.46
CA GLU A 127 -22.18 -6.01 -10.53
C GLU A 127 -23.16 -5.50 -9.45
N ILE A 128 -22.65 -5.00 -8.32
CA ILE A 128 -23.46 -4.71 -7.12
C ILE A 128 -23.28 -3.29 -6.57
N SER A 129 -22.33 -2.51 -7.09
CA SER A 129 -22.08 -1.14 -6.64
C SER A 129 -21.66 -0.23 -7.78
N ASN A 130 -21.63 1.08 -7.52
CA ASN A 130 -21.15 2.06 -8.48
C ASN A 130 -19.62 2.17 -8.43
N VAL A 131 -18.95 1.69 -9.48
CA VAL A 131 -17.49 1.74 -9.63
C VAL A 131 -17.11 2.69 -10.76
N ILE A 132 -16.26 3.66 -10.45
CA ILE A 132 -15.77 4.67 -11.41
C ILE A 132 -14.32 4.40 -11.75
N ASP A 133 -14.00 4.27 -13.04
CA ASP A 133 -12.63 4.13 -13.51
C ASP A 133 -11.96 5.51 -13.58
N LEU A 134 -10.99 5.78 -12.69
CA LEU A 134 -10.31 7.08 -12.61
C LEU A 134 -9.04 7.17 -13.47
N GLY A 135 -8.40 6.03 -13.79
CA GLY A 135 -7.17 6.02 -14.56
C GLY A 135 -6.43 4.69 -14.53
N LYS A 136 -5.21 4.70 -15.07
CA LYS A 136 -4.35 3.52 -15.14
C LYS A 136 -3.19 3.64 -14.16
N THR A 137 -2.89 2.56 -13.47
CA THR A 137 -1.67 2.39 -12.67
C THR A 137 -0.61 1.69 -13.52
N ILE A 138 0.65 2.04 -13.29
CA ILE A 138 1.78 1.36 -13.92
C ILE A 138 2.32 0.34 -12.92
N ALA A 139 2.39 -0.91 -13.36
CA ALA A 139 3.08 -1.97 -12.63
C ALA A 139 4.31 -2.43 -13.39
N MET A 140 5.32 -2.86 -12.67
CA MET A 140 6.52 -3.46 -13.21
C MET A 140 6.43 -4.97 -13.02
N ASP A 141 6.59 -5.72 -14.11
CA ASP A 141 6.71 -7.18 -14.09
C ASP A 141 8.11 -7.56 -13.58
N LEU A 142 8.14 -8.31 -12.48
CA LEU A 142 9.37 -8.75 -11.82
C LEU A 142 9.74 -10.21 -12.16
N SER A 143 9.24 -10.76 -13.25
CA SER A 143 9.46 -12.19 -13.59
C SER A 143 10.91 -12.53 -13.97
N SER A 144 11.70 -11.59 -14.48
CA SER A 144 13.15 -11.73 -14.64
C SER A 144 13.86 -10.37 -14.73
N PRO A 145 15.19 -10.32 -14.47
CA PRO A 145 15.98 -9.09 -14.64
C PRO A 145 15.92 -8.53 -16.06
N GLU A 146 15.85 -9.40 -17.08
CA GLU A 146 15.74 -9.01 -18.48
C GLU A 146 14.41 -8.33 -18.75
N ILE A 147 13.30 -8.91 -18.28
CA ILE A 147 11.94 -8.34 -18.41
C ILE A 147 11.84 -7.01 -17.68
N ILE A 148 12.37 -6.93 -16.45
CA ILE A 148 12.45 -5.67 -15.71
C ILE A 148 13.14 -4.60 -16.55
N TRP A 149 14.30 -4.91 -17.11
CA TRP A 149 15.08 -3.96 -17.91
C TRP A 149 14.39 -3.57 -19.21
N GLU A 150 13.85 -4.52 -19.95
CA GLU A 150 13.20 -4.31 -21.24
C GLU A 150 11.94 -3.44 -21.11
N ASN A 151 11.18 -3.63 -20.05
CA ASN A 151 9.95 -2.87 -19.77
C ASN A 151 10.20 -1.43 -19.29
N ILE A 152 11.43 -1.09 -18.87
CA ILE A 152 11.77 0.28 -18.53
C ILE A 152 11.87 1.13 -19.80
N HIS A 153 11.15 2.25 -19.83
CA HIS A 153 11.23 3.19 -20.96
C HIS A 153 12.67 3.65 -21.22
N SER A 154 13.07 3.77 -22.48
CA SER A 154 14.46 4.08 -22.91
C SER A 154 15.06 5.32 -22.21
N LYS A 155 14.26 6.38 -22.00
CA LYS A 155 14.68 7.56 -21.25
C LYS A 155 15.09 7.21 -19.81
N ASN A 156 14.32 6.37 -19.14
CA ASN A 156 14.63 5.95 -17.76
C ASN A 156 15.85 5.02 -17.72
N ARG A 157 16.03 4.13 -18.70
CA ARG A 157 17.27 3.33 -18.83
C ARG A 157 18.50 4.21 -18.95
N ASN A 158 18.41 5.32 -19.70
CA ASN A 158 19.51 6.27 -19.82
C ASN A 158 19.78 7.00 -18.49
N MET A 159 18.74 7.31 -17.70
CA MET A 159 18.90 7.90 -16.37
C MET A 159 19.55 6.92 -15.40
N ILE A 160 19.18 5.64 -15.44
CA ILE A 160 19.81 4.58 -14.64
C ILE A 160 21.31 4.50 -14.94
N ARG A 161 21.69 4.37 -16.23
CA ARG A 161 23.12 4.32 -16.66
C ARG A 161 23.86 5.58 -16.26
N LYS A 162 23.22 6.75 -16.33
CA LYS A 162 23.81 8.02 -15.87
C LYS A 162 24.09 7.98 -14.37
N ALA A 163 23.16 7.49 -13.57
CA ALA A 163 23.34 7.40 -12.12
C ALA A 163 24.50 6.44 -11.76
N GLU A 164 24.54 5.26 -12.39
CA GLU A 164 25.63 4.29 -12.21
C GLU A 164 27.01 4.90 -12.61
N LYS A 165 27.07 5.58 -13.76
CA LYS A 165 28.31 6.24 -14.24
C LYS A 165 28.79 7.35 -13.30
N ASN A 166 27.90 8.01 -12.57
CA ASN A 166 28.26 9.02 -11.57
C ASN A 166 28.63 8.41 -10.21
N GLY A 167 28.66 7.08 -10.07
CA GLY A 167 29.09 6.42 -8.84
C GLY A 167 28.04 6.45 -7.72
N ILE A 168 26.75 6.53 -8.08
CA ILE A 168 25.67 6.36 -7.09
C ILE A 168 25.59 4.90 -6.68
N GLU A 169 25.63 4.65 -5.39
CA GLU A 169 25.46 3.33 -4.79
C GLU A 169 24.07 3.20 -4.19
N ILE A 170 23.43 2.03 -4.39
CA ILE A 170 22.14 1.72 -3.77
C ILE A 170 22.33 0.69 -2.68
N HIS A 171 21.84 1.02 -1.51
CA HIS A 171 21.81 0.16 -0.35
C HIS A 171 20.37 -0.03 0.11
N HIS A 172 20.13 -1.06 0.92
CA HIS A 172 18.85 -1.28 1.56
C HIS A 172 19.00 -1.82 2.99
N GLY A 173 17.96 -1.73 3.77
CA GLY A 173 17.95 -2.23 5.15
C GLY A 173 16.74 -1.75 5.92
N LYS A 174 16.73 -2.08 7.21
CA LYS A 174 15.67 -1.73 8.17
C LYS A 174 16.30 -1.07 9.38
N GLY A 175 15.52 -0.29 10.13
CA GLY A 175 15.96 0.27 11.40
C GLY A 175 15.41 1.65 11.67
N LEU A 176 15.32 2.00 12.94
CA LEU A 176 14.80 3.31 13.37
C LEU A 176 15.71 4.46 12.95
N ASP A 177 17.01 4.25 12.92
CA ASP A 177 18.00 5.22 12.46
C ASP A 177 17.88 5.53 10.97
N LEU A 178 17.54 4.53 10.14
CA LEU A 178 17.23 4.72 8.73
C LEU A 178 15.88 5.45 8.54
N LEU A 179 14.88 5.14 9.36
CA LEU A 179 13.60 5.85 9.33
C LEU A 179 13.76 7.31 9.74
N ASP A 180 14.58 7.62 10.75
CA ASP A 180 14.86 9.02 11.13
C ASP A 180 15.49 9.81 9.97
N LYS A 181 16.44 9.21 9.24
CA LYS A 181 17.01 9.80 8.02
C LYS A 181 15.98 9.94 6.89
N PHE A 182 15.13 8.93 6.73
CA PHE A 182 14.05 8.96 5.74
C PHE A 182 13.10 10.13 5.98
N ILE A 183 12.66 10.35 7.22
CA ILE A 183 11.74 11.45 7.60
C ILE A 183 12.29 12.80 7.13
N VAL A 184 13.60 13.05 7.32
CA VAL A 184 14.24 14.31 6.91
C VAL A 184 14.14 14.51 5.40
N ILE A 185 14.53 13.51 4.61
CA ILE A 185 14.52 13.59 3.14
C ILE A 185 13.09 13.64 2.59
N TYR A 186 12.19 12.88 3.19
CA TYR A 186 10.78 12.84 2.81
C TYR A 186 10.11 14.19 3.04
N ASN A 187 10.24 14.77 4.24
CA ASN A 187 9.64 16.06 4.56
C ASN A 187 10.19 17.19 3.66
N ALA A 188 11.50 17.20 3.38
CA ALA A 188 12.09 18.15 2.43
C ALA A 188 11.49 18.00 1.01
N THR A 189 11.13 16.78 0.62
CA THR A 189 10.42 16.54 -0.66
C THR A 189 8.99 17.07 -0.60
N MET A 190 8.28 16.85 0.50
CA MET A 190 6.91 17.36 0.69
C MET A 190 6.88 18.89 0.72
N ASP A 191 7.84 19.53 1.39
CA ASP A 191 8.01 21.00 1.41
C ASP A 191 8.21 21.57 0.00
N LYS A 192 9.12 20.97 -0.77
CA LYS A 192 9.41 21.35 -2.16
C LYS A 192 8.15 21.25 -3.05
N ASP A 193 7.35 20.20 -2.87
CA ASP A 193 6.19 19.92 -3.69
C ASP A 193 4.92 20.66 -3.20
N ASN A 194 5.02 21.45 -2.12
CA ASN A 194 3.91 22.11 -1.43
C ASN A 194 2.78 21.13 -1.10
N ALA A 195 3.15 19.95 -0.59
CA ALA A 195 2.21 18.90 -0.29
C ALA A 195 1.24 19.29 0.82
N ASP A 196 0.04 18.71 0.79
CA ASP A 196 -0.93 18.88 1.87
C ASP A 196 -0.35 18.37 3.21
N LYS A 197 -0.82 18.97 4.32
CA LYS A 197 -0.41 18.60 5.68
C LYS A 197 -0.63 17.12 6.00
N TYR A 198 -1.58 16.50 5.35
CA TYR A 198 -1.85 15.07 5.43
C TYR A 198 -0.60 14.21 5.15
N TYR A 199 0.26 14.63 4.26
CA TYR A 199 1.45 13.86 3.88
C TYR A 199 2.63 13.99 4.84
N TYR A 200 2.51 14.73 5.93
CA TYR A 200 3.55 14.82 6.97
C TYR A 200 3.27 13.84 8.10
N PHE A 201 3.82 12.65 7.97
CA PHE A 201 3.63 11.57 8.94
C PHE A 201 4.49 11.78 10.19
N SER A 202 3.94 11.45 11.35
CA SER A 202 4.63 11.57 12.64
C SER A 202 5.71 10.49 12.81
N GLN A 203 6.69 10.73 13.71
CA GLN A 203 7.65 9.70 14.07
C GLN A 203 6.97 8.41 14.60
N SER A 204 5.83 8.54 15.28
CA SER A 204 5.05 7.40 15.78
C SER A 204 4.48 6.55 14.64
N PHE A 205 4.07 7.17 13.53
CA PHE A 205 3.66 6.46 12.31
C PHE A 205 4.78 5.55 11.78
N TYR A 206 6.00 6.08 11.62
CA TYR A 206 7.14 5.31 11.13
C TYR A 206 7.59 4.24 12.11
N LYS A 207 7.52 4.51 13.42
CA LYS A 207 7.78 3.49 14.46
C LYS A 207 6.77 2.34 14.39
N SER A 208 5.50 2.62 14.10
CA SER A 208 4.50 1.58 13.91
C SER A 208 4.81 0.71 12.68
N ILE A 209 5.21 1.32 11.55
CA ILE A 209 5.70 0.54 10.39
C ILE A 209 6.84 -0.39 10.80
N HIS A 210 7.82 0.10 11.56
CA HIS A 210 8.93 -0.72 12.02
C HIS A 210 8.50 -1.87 12.95
N ASN A 211 7.61 -1.61 13.89
CA ASN A 211 7.24 -2.57 14.92
C ASN A 211 6.17 -3.57 14.46
N ASP A 212 5.17 -3.08 13.72
CA ASP A 212 3.96 -3.84 13.37
C ASP A 212 4.02 -4.44 11.94
N LEU A 213 4.96 -3.96 11.09
CA LEU A 213 5.16 -4.42 9.70
C LEU A 213 6.61 -4.85 9.43
N TYR A 214 7.37 -5.25 10.44
CA TYR A 214 8.81 -5.50 10.33
C TYR A 214 9.17 -6.44 9.18
N ASP A 215 8.39 -7.48 8.95
CA ASP A 215 8.63 -8.46 7.88
C ASP A 215 8.06 -8.02 6.51
N ASN A 216 7.38 -6.87 6.45
CA ASN A 216 6.62 -6.43 5.29
C ASN A 216 7.09 -5.08 4.74
N TYR A 217 8.26 -4.58 5.12
CA TYR A 217 8.84 -3.36 4.56
C TYR A 217 10.36 -3.48 4.39
N GLU A 218 10.91 -2.66 3.50
CA GLU A 218 12.35 -2.46 3.32
C GLU A 218 12.61 -1.02 2.90
N ILE A 219 13.69 -0.42 3.39
CA ILE A 219 14.13 0.94 3.01
C ILE A 219 15.25 0.82 2.01
N PHE A 220 15.08 1.40 0.82
CA PHE A 220 16.13 1.57 -0.17
C PHE A 220 16.66 3.00 -0.11
N TYR A 221 17.98 3.17 -0.24
CA TYR A 221 18.59 4.48 -0.24
C TYR A 221 19.78 4.58 -1.18
N ALA A 222 19.88 5.74 -1.84
CA ALA A 222 20.94 6.08 -2.77
C ALA A 222 22.01 6.91 -2.05
N VAL A 223 23.26 6.50 -2.17
CA VAL A 223 24.42 7.19 -1.58
C VAL A 223 25.28 7.75 -2.70
N TYR A 224 25.68 9.00 -2.53
CA TYR A 224 26.65 9.69 -3.38
C TYR A 224 27.62 10.49 -2.49
N GLU A 225 28.93 10.30 -2.68
CA GLU A 225 29.99 10.98 -1.87
C GLU A 225 29.71 10.89 -0.35
N ASN A 226 29.37 9.68 0.14
CA ASN A 226 29.04 9.38 1.54
C ASN A 226 27.75 10.08 2.07
N LYS A 227 26.96 10.71 1.22
CA LYS A 227 25.69 11.35 1.58
C LYS A 227 24.51 10.54 1.03
N ILE A 228 23.47 10.32 1.83
CA ILE A 228 22.20 9.79 1.35
C ILE A 228 21.47 10.90 0.61
N ILE A 229 21.12 10.65 -0.67
CA ILE A 229 20.51 11.65 -1.57
C ILE A 229 19.13 11.28 -2.07
N ALA A 230 18.70 10.05 -1.88
CA ALA A 230 17.31 9.61 -2.11
C ALA A 230 17.00 8.39 -1.26
N MET A 231 15.76 8.26 -0.83
CA MET A 231 15.29 7.13 -0.04
C MET A 231 13.87 6.76 -0.44
N SER A 232 13.54 5.48 -0.31
CA SER A 232 12.18 4.96 -0.49
C SER A 232 11.87 3.87 0.50
N ILE A 233 10.63 3.86 1.01
CA ILE A 233 10.07 2.74 1.76
C ILE A 233 9.27 1.89 0.77
N MET A 234 9.70 0.65 0.60
CA MET A 234 8.93 -0.39 -0.07
C MET A 234 8.16 -1.17 0.97
N ILE A 235 6.91 -1.45 0.69
CA ILE A 235 6.06 -2.33 1.51
C ILE A 235 5.62 -3.52 0.65
N PHE A 236 5.48 -4.68 1.25
CA PHE A 236 5.19 -5.89 0.49
C PHE A 236 4.47 -6.94 1.33
N ALA A 237 3.68 -7.74 0.66
CA ALA A 237 3.12 -8.97 1.20
C ALA A 237 2.75 -9.92 0.05
N ASN A 238 2.66 -11.21 0.37
CA ASN A 238 2.35 -12.26 -0.57
C ASN A 238 3.34 -12.23 -1.76
N ASP A 239 2.89 -11.97 -2.97
CA ASP A 239 3.72 -11.93 -4.18
C ASP A 239 3.89 -10.52 -4.77
N ARG A 240 3.57 -9.46 -3.99
CA ARG A 240 3.59 -8.06 -4.43
C ARG A 240 4.49 -7.18 -3.57
N MET A 241 5.17 -6.28 -4.23
CA MET A 241 5.91 -5.18 -3.62
C MET A 241 5.31 -3.85 -4.08
N ASN A 242 5.22 -2.90 -3.19
CA ASN A 242 4.61 -1.60 -3.46
C ASN A 242 5.60 -0.47 -3.13
N TYR A 243 5.78 0.47 -4.05
CA TYR A 243 6.53 1.70 -3.85
C TYR A 243 5.69 2.68 -3.03
N HIS A 244 5.91 2.72 -1.72
CA HIS A 244 5.00 3.37 -0.79
C HIS A 244 5.29 4.86 -0.59
N LEU A 245 6.41 5.19 0.06
CA LEU A 245 6.82 6.55 0.33
C LEU A 245 8.25 6.79 -0.18
N SER A 246 8.51 8.01 -0.68
CA SER A 246 9.83 8.34 -1.20
C SER A 246 10.17 9.81 -1.05
N GLY A 247 11.46 10.08 -0.91
CA GLY A 247 12.01 11.42 -0.93
C GLY A 247 13.37 11.46 -1.62
N SER A 248 13.72 12.62 -2.15
CA SER A 248 15.00 12.84 -2.81
C SER A 248 15.47 14.28 -2.63
N ASP A 249 16.79 14.43 -2.43
CA ASP A 249 17.42 15.73 -2.34
C ASP A 249 17.44 16.41 -3.72
N ILE A 250 16.86 17.61 -3.79
CA ILE A 250 16.68 18.36 -5.05
C ILE A 250 18.03 18.73 -5.68
N GLU A 251 19.07 18.95 -4.88
CA GLU A 251 20.40 19.33 -5.37
C GLU A 251 21.03 18.24 -6.25
N TYR A 252 20.67 16.97 -5.99
CA TYR A 252 21.20 15.80 -6.70
C TYR A 252 20.24 15.23 -7.75
N ARG A 253 19.11 15.88 -8.03
CA ARG A 253 18.11 15.41 -8.98
C ARG A 253 18.68 15.15 -10.38
N ASN A 254 19.64 15.95 -10.80
CA ASN A 254 20.32 15.81 -12.09
C ASN A 254 21.10 14.50 -12.23
N LEU A 255 21.48 13.85 -11.12
CA LEU A 255 22.16 12.56 -11.09
C LEU A 255 21.19 11.37 -11.24
N ALA A 256 19.89 11.59 -11.18
CA ALA A 256 18.81 10.59 -11.31
C ALA A 256 18.84 9.44 -10.27
N PRO A 257 19.07 9.72 -8.97
CA PRO A 257 19.21 8.68 -7.95
C PRO A 257 17.97 7.81 -7.81
N SER A 258 16.77 8.40 -7.89
CA SER A 258 15.50 7.67 -7.75
C SER A 258 15.27 6.65 -8.88
N ASN A 259 15.76 6.93 -10.10
CA ASN A 259 15.65 5.97 -11.20
C ASN A 259 16.49 4.71 -10.93
N LEU A 260 17.71 4.88 -10.46
CA LEU A 260 18.58 3.75 -10.12
C LEU A 260 18.05 3.01 -8.89
N LEU A 261 17.57 3.74 -7.87
CA LEU A 261 16.99 3.16 -6.66
C LEU A 261 15.82 2.24 -6.99
N LEU A 262 14.85 2.72 -7.79
CA LEU A 262 13.69 1.92 -8.20
C LEU A 262 14.09 0.67 -9.01
N TYR A 263 15.06 0.81 -9.90
CA TYR A 263 15.58 -0.33 -10.67
C TYR A 263 16.22 -1.39 -9.77
N LYS A 264 17.08 -0.97 -8.82
CA LYS A 264 17.72 -1.90 -7.87
C LYS A 264 16.70 -2.52 -6.90
N ALA A 265 15.69 -1.76 -6.46
CA ALA A 265 14.59 -2.31 -5.68
C ALA A 265 13.78 -3.36 -6.46
N ALA A 266 13.54 -3.13 -7.76
CA ALA A 266 12.87 -4.12 -8.60
C ALA A 266 13.69 -5.41 -8.76
N LEU A 267 15.01 -5.33 -8.94
CA LEU A 267 15.89 -6.50 -8.99
C LEU A 267 15.88 -7.27 -7.68
N TRP A 268 15.97 -6.56 -6.54
CA TRP A 268 15.83 -7.16 -5.23
C TRP A 268 14.46 -7.84 -5.05
N GLY A 269 13.39 -7.19 -5.53
CA GLY A 269 12.04 -7.77 -5.50
C GLY A 269 11.96 -9.10 -6.26
N TYR A 270 12.58 -9.20 -7.43
CA TYR A 270 12.74 -10.45 -8.17
C TYR A 270 13.50 -11.52 -7.35
N GLU A 271 14.62 -11.15 -6.74
CA GLU A 271 15.44 -12.04 -5.90
C GLU A 271 14.66 -12.57 -4.66
N GLN A 272 13.73 -11.76 -4.12
CA GLN A 272 12.85 -12.17 -3.04
C GLN A 272 11.63 -12.98 -3.51
N GLY A 273 11.42 -13.15 -4.82
CA GLY A 273 10.34 -13.91 -5.40
C GLY A 273 9.02 -13.15 -5.59
N PHE A 274 9.03 -11.82 -5.46
CA PHE A 274 7.86 -11.00 -5.83
C PHE A 274 7.64 -11.02 -7.34
N LYS A 275 6.37 -11.02 -7.75
CA LYS A 275 5.98 -11.06 -9.17
C LYS A 275 5.78 -9.70 -9.78
N THR A 276 5.32 -8.75 -8.96
CA THR A 276 5.01 -7.40 -9.42
C THR A 276 5.39 -6.34 -8.39
N THR A 277 5.71 -5.14 -8.88
CA THR A 277 5.71 -3.93 -8.06
C THR A 277 4.87 -2.86 -8.75
N ASP A 278 4.03 -2.16 -8.00
CA ASP A 278 3.36 -0.99 -8.50
C ASP A 278 4.28 0.23 -8.42
N LYS A 279 4.04 1.17 -9.32
CA LYS A 279 4.64 2.50 -9.29
C LYS A 279 3.50 3.50 -9.13
N MET A 280 3.44 4.13 -7.98
CA MET A 280 2.56 5.30 -7.80
C MET A 280 3.03 6.50 -8.61
#